data_f3ecd1438f14638dd2c4e03baaae7bba
#
_entry.id   f3ecd1438f14638dd2c4e03baaae7bba
#
_cell.length_a   1.000
_cell.length_b   1.000
_cell.length_c   1.000
_cell.angle_alpha   90.00
_cell.angle_beta   90.00
_cell.angle_gamma   90.00
#
_symmetry.space_group_name_H-M   'P 1'
#
loop_
_entity.id
_entity.type
_entity.pdbx_description
1 polymer ?
#
loop_
_entity_poly.entity_id
_entity_poly.type
_entity_poly.pdbx_seq_one_letter_code
_entity_poly.pdbx_strand_id
1 'polypeptide(L)'
;MLKNGLLEDPKVDAAVMFHVLAGMPLPAGMVLVPGGGITMASCEQYHIVVHGKGGHGSMPNACIDPITAAAHIHIALQEINSRELDPAGFGVFTTGRFEAGKASNVIPDTADMWGTIRTVDPEQKVSALIHQRMTEIAQGVATAYRCTAEVEFSDYCPCMVVDTPLAGNALTYMTELLGKGAMDMTPLTGGKPGGGSEDFAFVSHEVPTVSMFLAAGNAKEGYTYGQHHPKVRFDDSILYCGTAAYTYMALRWLADHQ
;
A
#
# COMPACT_ATOMS: atom_id res chain seq x y z
N MET A 1 -15.83 8.46 -3.08
CA MET A 1 -16.95 8.43 -2.12
C MET A 1 -16.88 9.63 -1.17
N LEU A 2 -15.75 9.96 -0.53
CA LEU A 2 -15.60 11.12 0.38
C LEU A 2 -16.05 12.43 -0.27
N LYS A 3 -15.55 12.74 -1.47
CA LYS A 3 -15.93 13.94 -2.24
C LYS A 3 -17.44 14.02 -2.58
N ASN A 4 -18.18 12.94 -2.38
CA ASN A 4 -19.63 12.85 -2.63
C ASN A 4 -20.42 12.79 -1.32
N GLY A 5 -19.83 13.25 -0.21
CA GLY A 5 -20.54 13.40 1.07
C GLY A 5 -20.71 12.09 1.87
N LEU A 6 -19.82 11.10 1.71
CA LEU A 6 -19.90 9.84 2.45
C LEU A 6 -19.99 10.04 3.98
N LEU A 7 -19.36 11.07 4.51
CA LEU A 7 -19.25 11.33 5.95
C LEU A 7 -20.11 12.51 6.43
N GLU A 8 -20.97 13.08 5.58
CA GLU A 8 -21.63 14.37 5.85
C GLU A 8 -23.10 14.26 6.25
N ASP A 9 -23.89 13.41 5.56
CA ASP A 9 -25.34 13.31 5.82
C ASP A 9 -25.82 11.84 5.80
N PRO A 10 -26.02 11.22 6.97
CA PRO A 10 -25.75 11.78 8.30
C PRO A 10 -24.24 11.95 8.55
N LYS A 11 -23.87 12.88 9.44
CA LYS A 11 -22.48 13.03 9.89
C LYS A 11 -22.01 11.72 10.52
N VAL A 12 -20.83 11.25 10.10
CA VAL A 12 -20.21 10.04 10.62
C VAL A 12 -19.20 10.43 11.70
N ASP A 13 -19.32 9.85 12.89
CA ASP A 13 -18.45 10.12 14.04
C ASP A 13 -17.35 9.05 14.21
N ALA A 14 -17.56 7.86 13.68
CA ALA A 14 -16.56 6.79 13.64
C ALA A 14 -16.87 5.81 12.50
N ALA A 15 -15.85 5.11 12.01
CA ALA A 15 -16.02 4.14 10.95
C ALA A 15 -15.29 2.82 11.26
N VAL A 16 -15.84 1.71 10.78
CA VAL A 16 -15.28 0.37 10.96
C VAL A 16 -15.27 -0.39 9.64
N MET A 17 -14.21 -1.14 9.40
CA MET A 17 -14.06 -2.02 8.24
C MET A 17 -13.59 -3.39 8.69
N PHE A 18 -14.04 -4.43 7.98
CA PHE A 18 -13.49 -5.78 8.06
C PHE A 18 -12.89 -6.20 6.73
N HIS A 19 -11.67 -6.69 6.79
CA HIS A 19 -11.03 -7.39 5.70
C HIS A 19 -11.06 -8.91 5.98
N VAL A 20 -11.42 -9.72 5.00
CA VAL A 20 -11.46 -11.18 5.13
C VAL A 20 -10.09 -11.76 4.80
N LEU A 21 -9.56 -12.66 5.64
CA LEU A 21 -8.26 -13.29 5.47
C LEU A 21 -8.39 -14.81 5.28
N ALA A 22 -7.79 -15.36 4.23
CA ALA A 22 -7.64 -16.80 4.01
C ALA A 22 -6.16 -17.23 4.05
N GLY A 23 -5.91 -18.52 4.25
CA GLY A 23 -4.56 -19.07 4.25
C GLY A 23 -3.71 -18.74 5.49
N MET A 24 -4.28 -18.06 6.47
CA MET A 24 -3.63 -17.74 7.73
C MET A 24 -3.62 -18.96 8.65
N PRO A 25 -2.59 -19.13 9.52
CA PRO A 25 -2.54 -20.25 10.49
C PRO A 25 -3.44 -19.98 11.71
N LEU A 26 -4.66 -19.52 11.49
CA LEU A 26 -5.64 -19.14 12.50
C LEU A 26 -6.94 -19.91 12.28
N PRO A 27 -7.66 -20.29 13.33
CA PRO A 27 -8.99 -20.89 13.20
C PRO A 27 -9.95 -19.96 12.43
N ALA A 28 -10.80 -20.56 11.59
CA ALA A 28 -11.85 -19.83 10.91
C ALA A 28 -12.84 -19.19 11.91
N GLY A 29 -13.34 -18.00 11.60
CA GLY A 29 -14.27 -17.25 12.46
C GLY A 29 -13.60 -16.37 13.53
N MET A 30 -12.28 -16.40 13.67
CA MET A 30 -11.59 -15.46 14.56
C MET A 30 -11.63 -14.03 13.98
N VAL A 31 -11.85 -13.07 14.88
CA VAL A 31 -11.72 -11.63 14.60
C VAL A 31 -10.41 -11.12 15.18
N LEU A 32 -9.61 -10.50 14.31
CA LEU A 32 -8.34 -9.90 14.71
C LEU A 32 -8.51 -8.38 14.72
N VAL A 33 -8.11 -7.76 15.82
CA VAL A 33 -8.18 -6.31 16.02
C VAL A 33 -6.74 -5.77 15.99
N PRO A 34 -6.41 -4.84 15.09
CA PRO A 34 -5.09 -4.20 15.08
C PRO A 34 -4.96 -3.27 16.28
N GLY A 35 -3.73 -3.03 16.70
CA GLY A 35 -3.41 -1.93 17.61
C GLY A 35 -3.68 -0.57 16.96
N GLY A 36 -3.69 0.49 17.77
CA GLY A 36 -3.80 1.87 17.26
C GLY A 36 -2.52 2.33 16.55
N GLY A 37 -2.64 3.42 15.81
CA GLY A 37 -1.55 4.01 15.03
C GLY A 37 -1.56 3.53 13.57
N ILE A 38 -0.41 3.65 12.89
CA ILE A 38 -0.32 3.29 11.48
C ILE A 38 -0.25 1.76 11.35
N THR A 39 -1.19 1.16 10.62
CA THR A 39 -1.32 -0.30 10.51
C THR A 39 -1.00 -0.83 9.11
N MET A 40 -1.10 0.00 8.07
CA MET A 40 -0.76 -0.37 6.70
C MET A 40 -0.04 0.79 6.00
N ALA A 41 0.88 0.46 5.08
CA ALA A 41 1.61 1.46 4.31
C ALA A 41 0.72 2.17 3.29
N SER A 42 1.17 3.35 2.84
CA SER A 42 0.64 4.00 1.63
C SER A 42 0.92 3.17 0.38
N CYS A 43 0.26 3.50 -0.70
CA CYS A 43 0.56 2.98 -2.04
C CYS A 43 0.51 4.11 -3.05
N GLU A 44 1.49 4.13 -3.93
CA GLU A 44 1.54 5.02 -5.06
C GLU A 44 2.29 4.35 -6.21
N GLN A 45 1.97 4.71 -7.44
CA GLN A 45 2.71 4.28 -8.61
C GLN A 45 3.55 5.43 -9.15
N TYR A 46 4.68 5.10 -9.77
CA TYR A 46 5.44 6.04 -10.56
C TYR A 46 5.73 5.50 -11.95
N HIS A 47 5.86 6.40 -12.91
CA HIS A 47 6.28 6.13 -14.27
C HIS A 47 7.37 7.12 -14.68
N ILE A 48 8.49 6.62 -15.15
CA ILE A 48 9.59 7.42 -15.70
C ILE A 48 9.75 7.07 -17.17
N VAL A 49 9.65 8.08 -18.02
CA VAL A 49 9.91 7.98 -19.46
C VAL A 49 11.20 8.73 -19.78
N VAL A 50 12.18 8.01 -20.34
CA VAL A 50 13.44 8.60 -20.80
C VAL A 50 13.39 8.74 -22.31
N HIS A 51 13.54 9.96 -22.80
CA HIS A 51 13.51 10.28 -24.21
C HIS A 51 14.92 10.48 -24.75
N GLY A 52 15.27 9.74 -25.80
CA GLY A 52 16.49 9.84 -26.54
C GLY A 52 16.26 10.16 -28.03
N LYS A 53 17.09 9.60 -28.86
CA LYS A 53 16.97 9.64 -30.32
C LYS A 53 17.39 8.30 -30.91
N GLY A 54 16.43 7.55 -31.40
CA GLY A 54 16.64 6.23 -31.98
C GLY A 54 17.40 6.24 -33.28
N GLY A 55 17.83 5.05 -33.70
CA GLY A 55 18.49 4.84 -34.98
C GLY A 55 19.20 3.51 -35.10
N HIS A 56 20.02 3.36 -36.14
CA HIS A 56 20.70 2.13 -36.41
C HIS A 56 21.81 1.84 -35.40
N GLY A 57 21.81 0.66 -34.76
CA GLY A 57 22.73 0.28 -33.70
C GLY A 57 24.22 0.33 -34.06
N SER A 58 24.56 0.24 -35.35
CA SER A 58 25.93 0.40 -35.84
C SER A 58 26.37 1.86 -36.02
N MET A 59 25.48 2.83 -35.87
CA MET A 59 25.73 4.28 -35.97
C MET A 59 25.33 5.03 -34.66
N PRO A 60 25.87 4.60 -33.50
CA PRO A 60 25.44 5.15 -32.19
C PRO A 60 25.80 6.63 -32.04
N ASN A 61 26.80 7.12 -32.76
CA ASN A 61 27.18 8.55 -32.78
C ASN A 61 26.13 9.45 -33.40
N ALA A 62 25.19 8.94 -34.19
CA ALA A 62 24.06 9.65 -34.77
C ALA A 62 22.79 9.60 -33.88
N CYS A 63 22.84 8.82 -32.81
CA CYS A 63 21.74 8.55 -31.88
C CYS A 63 21.96 9.20 -30.51
N ILE A 64 20.94 9.13 -29.66
CA ILE A 64 21.00 9.41 -28.22
C ILE A 64 20.33 8.21 -27.56
N ASP A 65 21.08 7.38 -26.86
CA ASP A 65 20.60 6.11 -26.35
C ASP A 65 19.84 6.26 -25.01
N PRO A 66 18.51 6.09 -24.99
CA PRO A 66 17.74 6.18 -23.76
C PRO A 66 17.88 4.95 -22.86
N ILE A 67 18.31 3.79 -23.41
CA ILE A 67 18.50 2.57 -22.61
C ILE A 67 19.64 2.78 -21.62
N THR A 68 20.78 3.30 -22.10
CA THR A 68 21.92 3.59 -21.23
C THR A 68 21.56 4.62 -20.18
N ALA A 69 20.86 5.71 -20.52
CA ALA A 69 20.42 6.73 -19.59
C ALA A 69 19.45 6.13 -18.54
N ALA A 70 18.43 5.37 -18.94
CA ALA A 70 17.47 4.76 -18.04
C ALA A 70 18.13 3.74 -17.08
N ALA A 71 19.09 2.94 -17.53
CA ALA A 71 19.83 2.03 -16.67
C ALA A 71 20.60 2.79 -15.56
N HIS A 72 21.25 3.90 -15.90
CA HIS A 72 21.93 4.75 -14.92
C HIS A 72 20.96 5.49 -14.00
N ILE A 73 19.81 5.93 -14.49
CA ILE A 73 18.73 6.49 -13.64
C ILE A 73 18.29 5.45 -12.62
N HIS A 74 17.97 4.22 -13.05
CA HIS A 74 17.56 3.14 -12.15
C HIS A 74 18.57 2.88 -11.02
N ILE A 75 19.86 2.87 -11.33
CA ILE A 75 20.93 2.69 -10.35
C ILE A 75 21.00 3.93 -9.43
N ALA A 76 20.99 5.13 -10.00
CA ALA A 76 21.11 6.37 -9.23
C ALA A 76 19.91 6.60 -8.26
N LEU A 77 18.72 6.16 -8.63
CA LEU A 77 17.55 6.24 -7.75
C LEU A 77 17.76 5.48 -6.42
N GLN A 78 18.62 4.45 -6.38
CA GLN A 78 18.91 3.72 -5.14
C GLN A 78 19.58 4.60 -4.07
N GLU A 79 20.15 5.75 -4.46
CA GLU A 79 20.68 6.75 -3.53
C GLU A 79 19.64 7.22 -2.52
N ILE A 80 18.40 7.41 -2.97
CA ILE A 80 17.28 7.85 -2.13
C ILE A 80 17.11 6.87 -0.96
N ASN A 81 16.94 5.56 -1.25
CA ASN A 81 16.74 4.54 -0.22
C ASN A 81 17.96 4.38 0.71
N SER A 82 19.16 4.56 0.17
CA SER A 82 20.39 4.20 0.88
C SER A 82 21.04 5.36 1.62
N ARG A 83 20.72 6.61 1.28
CA ARG A 83 21.42 7.80 1.79
C ARG A 83 20.54 8.96 2.21
N GLU A 84 19.29 9.03 1.74
CA GLU A 84 18.45 10.20 1.93
C GLU A 84 17.25 9.95 2.85
N LEU A 85 16.70 8.73 2.85
CA LEU A 85 15.64 8.35 3.78
C LEU A 85 16.19 8.10 5.18
N ASP A 86 15.42 8.50 6.20
CA ASP A 86 15.73 8.18 7.59
C ASP A 86 15.77 6.66 7.79
N PRO A 87 16.89 6.07 8.27
CA PRO A 87 16.98 4.64 8.50
C PRO A 87 16.01 4.11 9.57
N ALA A 88 15.49 4.98 10.44
CA ALA A 88 14.44 4.64 11.40
C ALA A 88 13.03 4.79 10.82
N GLY A 89 12.89 5.45 9.68
CA GLY A 89 11.63 5.62 8.96
C GLY A 89 11.32 4.45 8.04
N PHE A 90 10.10 4.44 7.50
CA PHE A 90 9.70 3.48 6.48
C PHE A 90 9.36 4.23 5.18
N GLY A 91 10.17 4.00 4.18
CA GLY A 91 9.93 4.42 2.81
C GLY A 91 10.67 3.46 1.87
N VAL A 92 9.97 2.97 0.87
CA VAL A 92 10.55 2.09 -0.14
C VAL A 92 9.92 2.36 -1.49
N PHE A 93 10.73 2.33 -2.53
CA PHE A 93 10.21 2.25 -3.89
C PHE A 93 10.87 1.09 -4.65
N THR A 94 10.13 0.53 -5.59
CA THR A 94 10.56 -0.63 -6.38
C THR A 94 10.21 -0.40 -7.83
N THR A 95 11.17 -0.56 -8.74
CA THR A 95 10.90 -0.66 -10.18
C THR A 95 10.45 -2.08 -10.48
N GLY A 96 9.19 -2.25 -10.84
CA GLY A 96 8.61 -3.56 -11.16
C GLY A 96 8.61 -3.89 -12.64
N ARG A 97 8.73 -2.86 -13.51
CA ARG A 97 8.75 -3.01 -14.96
C ARG A 97 9.75 -2.04 -15.55
N PHE A 98 10.59 -2.54 -16.49
CA PHE A 98 11.54 -1.76 -17.24
C PHE A 98 11.51 -2.25 -18.69
N GLU A 99 11.16 -1.37 -19.63
CA GLU A 99 10.99 -1.70 -21.03
C GLU A 99 11.70 -0.73 -21.94
N ALA A 100 12.39 -1.23 -22.96
CA ALA A 100 12.99 -0.43 -24.00
C ALA A 100 13.29 -1.27 -25.24
N GLY A 101 13.11 -0.66 -26.43
CA GLY A 101 13.47 -1.26 -27.70
C GLY A 101 12.64 -2.48 -28.08
N LYS A 102 12.67 -2.84 -29.36
CA LYS A 102 11.97 -4.01 -29.93
C LYS A 102 12.87 -4.89 -30.79
N ALA A 103 14.01 -4.38 -31.21
CA ALA A 103 14.94 -5.07 -32.09
C ALA A 103 16.37 -4.86 -31.62
N SER A 104 17.21 -5.91 -31.70
CA SER A 104 18.58 -5.94 -31.19
C SER A 104 19.54 -5.00 -31.91
N ASN A 105 19.23 -4.60 -33.14
CA ASN A 105 20.05 -3.72 -33.99
C ASN A 105 19.54 -2.29 -34.12
N VAL A 106 18.56 -1.89 -33.27
CA VAL A 106 17.95 -0.57 -33.31
C VAL A 106 17.99 0.05 -31.90
N ILE A 107 18.57 1.27 -31.78
CA ILE A 107 18.45 2.10 -30.59
C ILE A 107 17.04 2.70 -30.60
N PRO A 108 16.24 2.57 -29.53
CA PRO A 108 14.88 3.11 -29.49
C PRO A 108 14.85 4.62 -29.22
N ASP A 109 13.69 5.24 -29.39
CA ASP A 109 13.47 6.64 -29.03
C ASP A 109 13.22 6.83 -27.54
N THR A 110 12.67 5.81 -26.85
CA THR A 110 12.32 5.88 -25.42
C THR A 110 12.74 4.62 -24.66
N ALA A 111 12.89 4.80 -23.34
CA ALA A 111 12.96 3.73 -22.36
C ALA A 111 12.04 4.09 -21.18
N ASP A 112 11.32 3.11 -20.68
CA ASP A 112 10.24 3.29 -19.71
C ASP A 112 10.47 2.46 -18.45
N MET A 113 10.20 3.04 -17.28
CA MET A 113 10.24 2.37 -15.98
C MET A 113 8.97 2.64 -15.19
N TRP A 114 8.33 1.57 -14.69
CA TRP A 114 7.19 1.66 -13.77
C TRP A 114 7.53 1.01 -12.44
N GLY A 115 7.00 1.61 -11.40
CA GLY A 115 7.18 1.06 -10.06
C GLY A 115 6.16 1.54 -9.05
N THR A 116 6.39 1.17 -7.80
CA THR A 116 5.54 1.53 -6.68
C THR A 116 6.34 2.20 -5.58
N ILE A 117 5.70 3.10 -4.85
CA ILE A 117 6.21 3.75 -3.64
C ILE A 117 5.32 3.31 -2.48
N ARG A 118 5.95 2.99 -1.33
CA ARG A 118 5.29 2.68 -0.07
C ARG A 118 5.92 3.51 1.03
N THR A 119 5.10 4.20 1.82
CA THR A 119 5.57 4.97 2.99
C THR A 119 4.66 4.70 4.19
N VAL A 120 5.20 4.93 5.38
CA VAL A 120 4.46 4.90 6.64
C VAL A 120 4.54 6.29 7.24
N ASP A 121 3.89 7.24 6.59
CA ASP A 121 3.97 8.67 6.89
C ASP A 121 2.61 9.36 6.61
N PRO A 122 1.80 9.61 7.65
CA PRO A 122 0.52 10.27 7.49
C PRO A 122 0.63 11.71 6.96
N GLU A 123 1.78 12.36 7.21
CA GLU A 123 2.03 13.75 6.79
C GLU A 123 2.61 13.85 5.39
N GLN A 124 2.86 12.71 4.71
CA GLN A 124 3.37 12.61 3.34
C GLN A 124 4.73 13.28 3.09
N LYS A 125 5.51 13.54 4.12
CA LYS A 125 6.83 14.17 4.00
C LYS A 125 7.85 13.25 3.31
N VAL A 126 7.80 11.95 3.64
CA VAL A 126 8.66 10.93 3.04
C VAL A 126 8.30 10.73 1.57
N SER A 127 7.00 10.67 1.24
CA SER A 127 6.52 10.60 -0.14
C SER A 127 6.96 11.82 -0.95
N ALA A 128 6.77 13.02 -0.41
CA ALA A 128 7.20 14.27 -1.05
C ALA A 128 8.72 14.31 -1.31
N LEU A 129 9.53 13.85 -0.35
CA LEU A 129 10.98 13.73 -0.54
C LEU A 129 11.31 12.76 -1.68
N ILE A 130 10.69 11.57 -1.70
CA ILE A 130 10.90 10.58 -2.77
C ILE A 130 10.53 11.18 -4.14
N HIS A 131 9.38 11.88 -4.26
CA HIS A 131 8.96 12.53 -5.50
C HIS A 131 9.96 13.55 -5.99
N GLN A 132 10.38 14.44 -5.09
CA GLN A 132 11.35 15.48 -5.42
C GLN A 132 12.67 14.86 -5.91
N ARG A 133 13.23 13.95 -5.12
CA ARG A 133 14.54 13.36 -5.40
C ARG A 133 14.50 12.47 -6.64
N MET A 134 13.43 11.67 -6.82
CA MET A 134 13.25 10.84 -8.00
C MET A 134 13.23 11.69 -9.28
N THR A 135 12.53 12.83 -9.24
CA THR A 135 12.48 13.77 -10.37
C THR A 135 13.84 14.40 -10.64
N GLU A 136 14.51 14.93 -9.61
CA GLU A 136 15.82 15.58 -9.72
C GLU A 136 16.89 14.60 -10.26
N ILE A 137 16.94 13.38 -9.73
CA ILE A 137 17.90 12.36 -10.17
C ILE A 137 17.62 11.94 -11.61
N ALA A 138 16.35 11.65 -11.95
CA ALA A 138 15.98 11.23 -13.30
C ALA A 138 16.37 12.28 -14.35
N GLN A 139 16.03 13.56 -14.11
CA GLN A 139 16.35 14.66 -15.00
C GLN A 139 17.85 14.95 -15.06
N GLY A 140 18.55 14.95 -13.92
CA GLY A 140 19.98 15.19 -13.87
C GLY A 140 20.78 14.13 -14.61
N VAL A 141 20.48 12.86 -14.40
CA VAL A 141 21.13 11.76 -15.09
C VAL A 141 20.78 11.76 -16.59
N ALA A 142 19.51 11.93 -16.95
CA ALA A 142 19.10 12.03 -18.36
C ALA A 142 19.89 13.11 -19.11
N THR A 143 20.03 14.29 -18.51
CA THR A 143 20.80 15.41 -19.07
C THR A 143 22.26 15.04 -19.32
N ALA A 144 22.91 14.32 -18.38
CA ALA A 144 24.30 13.86 -18.54
C ALA A 144 24.46 12.92 -19.74
N TYR A 145 23.41 12.22 -20.15
CA TYR A 145 23.37 11.35 -21.34
C TYR A 145 22.73 12.01 -22.56
N ARG A 146 22.49 13.31 -22.54
CA ARG A 146 21.82 14.09 -23.61
C ARG A 146 20.36 13.71 -23.85
N CYS A 147 19.77 12.94 -22.94
CA CYS A 147 18.36 12.59 -22.89
C CYS A 147 17.54 13.62 -22.08
N THR A 148 16.23 13.49 -22.15
CA THR A 148 15.31 14.12 -21.19
C THR A 148 14.54 13.02 -20.44
N ALA A 149 14.03 13.33 -19.25
CA ALA A 149 13.21 12.42 -18.47
C ALA A 149 11.95 13.11 -17.97
N GLU A 150 10.82 12.43 -18.10
CA GLU A 150 9.54 12.78 -17.51
C GLU A 150 9.25 11.81 -16.36
N VAL A 151 8.73 12.32 -15.24
CA VAL A 151 8.40 11.52 -14.06
C VAL A 151 6.96 11.84 -13.67
N GLU A 152 6.13 10.83 -13.62
CA GLU A 152 4.73 10.92 -13.23
C GLU A 152 4.46 10.04 -12.00
N PHE A 153 3.58 10.53 -11.11
CA PHE A 153 3.09 9.81 -9.94
C PHE A 153 1.57 9.68 -10.02
N SER A 154 1.05 8.52 -9.68
CA SER A 154 -0.38 8.21 -9.82
C SER A 154 -0.87 7.21 -8.77
N ASP A 155 -2.21 7.05 -8.69
CA ASP A 155 -2.88 6.04 -7.88
C ASP A 155 -2.47 6.07 -6.39
N TYR A 156 -2.31 7.30 -5.85
CA TYR A 156 -1.99 7.49 -4.44
C TYR A 156 -3.12 6.99 -3.53
N CYS A 157 -2.74 6.15 -2.55
CA CYS A 157 -3.55 5.73 -1.42
C CYS A 157 -2.76 6.01 -0.13
N PRO A 158 -3.29 6.74 0.87
CA PRO A 158 -2.56 7.07 2.09
C PRO A 158 -2.28 5.83 2.94
N CYS A 159 -1.42 5.97 3.95
CA CYS A 159 -1.25 4.94 4.96
C CYS A 159 -2.50 4.85 5.86
N MET A 160 -2.85 3.63 6.29
CA MET A 160 -4.00 3.40 7.18
C MET A 160 -3.65 3.81 8.61
N VAL A 161 -4.43 4.70 9.17
CA VAL A 161 -4.32 5.16 10.57
C VAL A 161 -5.49 4.63 11.37
N VAL A 162 -5.23 3.72 12.32
CA VAL A 162 -6.22 3.20 13.24
C VAL A 162 -6.26 4.06 14.50
N ASP A 163 -7.45 4.52 14.87
CA ASP A 163 -7.65 5.30 16.11
C ASP A 163 -7.41 4.40 17.33
N THR A 164 -6.51 4.82 18.22
CA THR A 164 -6.07 4.00 19.36
C THR A 164 -7.19 3.75 20.38
N PRO A 165 -7.98 4.75 20.81
CA PRO A 165 -9.14 4.52 21.67
C PRO A 165 -10.17 3.57 21.03
N LEU A 166 -10.51 3.77 19.76
CA LEU A 166 -11.48 2.95 19.05
C LEU A 166 -10.99 1.50 18.88
N ALA A 167 -9.68 1.29 18.63
CA ALA A 167 -9.09 -0.05 18.59
C ALA A 167 -9.19 -0.77 19.94
N GLY A 168 -8.94 -0.06 21.05
CA GLY A 168 -9.12 -0.59 22.40
C GLY A 168 -10.57 -0.99 22.70
N ASN A 169 -11.52 -0.14 22.33
CA ASN A 169 -12.95 -0.43 22.43
C ASN A 169 -13.33 -1.63 21.56
N ALA A 170 -12.85 -1.68 20.30
CA ALA A 170 -13.11 -2.78 19.39
C ALA A 170 -12.60 -4.13 19.94
N LEU A 171 -11.39 -4.17 20.50
CA LEU A 171 -10.86 -5.37 21.14
C LEU A 171 -11.71 -5.82 22.33
N THR A 172 -12.15 -4.87 23.15
CA THR A 172 -13.05 -5.15 24.28
C THR A 172 -14.38 -5.73 23.79
N TYR A 173 -15.04 -5.07 22.83
CA TYR A 173 -16.34 -5.51 22.31
C TYR A 173 -16.24 -6.87 21.60
N MET A 174 -15.18 -7.10 20.82
CA MET A 174 -14.99 -8.38 20.17
C MET A 174 -14.69 -9.50 21.19
N THR A 175 -13.98 -9.18 22.26
CA THR A 175 -13.74 -10.16 23.36
C THR A 175 -15.03 -10.48 24.13
N GLU A 176 -15.90 -9.51 24.37
CA GLU A 176 -17.23 -9.73 24.97
C GLU A 176 -18.10 -10.64 24.08
N LEU A 177 -18.09 -10.42 22.76
CA LEU A 177 -18.90 -11.16 21.79
C LEU A 177 -18.39 -12.58 21.54
N LEU A 178 -17.07 -12.74 21.34
CA LEU A 178 -16.45 -13.94 20.77
C LEU A 178 -15.53 -14.69 21.77
N GLY A 179 -15.25 -14.09 22.94
CA GLY A 179 -14.31 -14.65 23.89
C GLY A 179 -12.93 -14.90 23.27
N LYS A 180 -12.49 -16.17 23.25
CA LYS A 180 -11.23 -16.57 22.62
C LYS A 180 -11.21 -16.47 21.09
N GLY A 181 -12.32 -16.17 20.46
CA GLY A 181 -12.44 -15.88 19.02
C GLY A 181 -12.01 -14.47 18.64
N ALA A 182 -11.75 -13.58 19.61
CA ALA A 182 -11.16 -12.28 19.38
C ALA A 182 -9.67 -12.27 19.73
N MET A 183 -8.84 -11.59 18.95
CA MET A 183 -7.40 -11.53 19.18
C MET A 183 -6.82 -10.16 18.83
N ASP A 184 -5.97 -9.63 19.72
CA ASP A 184 -5.10 -8.50 19.41
C ASP A 184 -4.03 -8.93 18.40
N MET A 185 -3.90 -8.18 17.31
CA MET A 185 -2.87 -8.43 16.28
C MET A 185 -1.49 -7.91 16.68
N THR A 186 -1.38 -7.01 17.63
CA THR A 186 -0.11 -6.35 17.99
C THR A 186 1.01 -7.35 18.28
N PRO A 187 0.79 -8.45 19.02
CA PRO A 187 1.82 -9.45 19.23
C PRO A 187 2.28 -10.18 17.95
N LEU A 188 1.39 -10.32 16.95
CA LEU A 188 1.71 -10.99 15.68
C LEU A 188 2.56 -10.11 14.76
N THR A 189 2.28 -8.81 14.76
CA THR A 189 2.97 -7.84 13.89
C THR A 189 4.18 -7.20 14.56
N GLY A 190 4.34 -7.37 15.87
CA GLY A 190 5.31 -6.63 16.68
C GLY A 190 5.04 -5.11 16.69
N GLY A 191 3.78 -4.71 16.46
CA GLY A 191 3.37 -3.30 16.36
C GLY A 191 3.85 -2.62 15.06
N LYS A 192 4.34 -3.37 14.09
CA LYS A 192 4.79 -2.82 12.81
C LYS A 192 3.65 -2.80 11.79
N PRO A 193 3.56 -1.75 10.97
CA PRO A 193 2.58 -1.70 9.89
C PRO A 193 2.84 -2.78 8.83
N GLY A 194 1.77 -3.28 8.23
CA GLY A 194 1.84 -4.17 7.07
C GLY A 194 2.26 -3.41 5.81
N GLY A 195 2.92 -4.11 4.88
CA GLY A 195 3.32 -3.54 3.58
C GLY A 195 2.18 -3.42 2.56
N GLY A 196 0.98 -3.95 2.86
CA GLY A 196 -0.22 -3.76 2.06
C GLY A 196 -0.78 -2.35 2.19
N SER A 197 -1.70 -1.99 1.28
CA SER A 197 -2.47 -0.75 1.33
C SER A 197 -3.96 -1.06 1.19
N GLU A 198 -4.80 -0.13 1.65
CA GLU A 198 -6.25 -0.31 1.70
C GLU A 198 -6.92 1.05 1.47
N ASP A 199 -7.89 1.14 0.58
CA ASP A 199 -8.54 2.40 0.22
C ASP A 199 -9.41 2.99 1.36
N PHE A 200 -9.81 2.19 2.33
CA PHE A 200 -10.42 2.66 3.57
C PHE A 200 -9.49 3.62 4.36
N ALA A 201 -8.20 3.62 4.04
CA ALA A 201 -7.24 4.58 4.58
C ALA A 201 -7.67 6.04 4.36
N PHE A 202 -8.33 6.37 3.25
CA PHE A 202 -8.86 7.72 3.03
C PHE A 202 -9.89 8.11 4.11
N VAL A 203 -10.73 7.17 4.55
CA VAL A 203 -11.69 7.41 5.65
C VAL A 203 -10.97 7.58 6.98
N SER A 204 -9.87 6.85 7.18
CA SER A 204 -9.09 6.88 8.42
C SER A 204 -8.38 8.21 8.69
N HIS A 205 -8.25 9.06 7.69
CA HIS A 205 -7.71 10.42 7.82
C HIS A 205 -8.78 11.48 8.13
N GLU A 206 -10.06 11.11 8.03
CA GLU A 206 -11.19 12.04 8.21
C GLU A 206 -11.93 11.83 9.53
N VAL A 207 -12.09 10.58 9.97
CA VAL A 207 -12.80 10.21 11.19
C VAL A 207 -12.09 9.09 11.94
N PRO A 208 -12.30 8.93 13.26
CA PRO A 208 -11.79 7.77 14.00
C PRO A 208 -12.18 6.46 13.34
N THR A 209 -11.21 5.60 13.02
CA THR A 209 -11.48 4.32 12.36
C THR A 209 -10.79 3.14 13.03
N VAL A 210 -11.37 1.95 12.85
CA VAL A 210 -10.69 0.68 13.10
C VAL A 210 -10.93 -0.27 11.92
N SER A 211 -9.84 -0.85 11.41
CA SER A 211 -9.86 -1.88 10.37
C SER A 211 -9.56 -3.23 11.00
N MET A 212 -10.57 -4.10 11.10
CA MET A 212 -10.47 -5.43 11.68
C MET A 212 -10.33 -6.50 10.59
N PHE A 213 -9.95 -7.71 10.99
CA PHE A 213 -9.81 -8.83 10.05
C PHE A 213 -10.60 -10.04 10.53
N LEU A 214 -11.25 -10.72 9.59
CA LEU A 214 -11.98 -11.96 9.82
C LEU A 214 -11.20 -13.13 9.21
N ALA A 215 -10.74 -14.07 10.03
CA ALA A 215 -10.09 -15.29 9.55
C ALA A 215 -11.11 -16.22 8.90
N ALA A 216 -10.96 -16.49 7.61
CA ALA A 216 -11.91 -17.25 6.80
C ALA A 216 -11.29 -18.53 6.22
N GLY A 217 -10.61 -19.29 7.07
CA GLY A 217 -10.03 -20.58 6.75
C GLY A 217 -8.51 -20.58 6.70
N ASN A 218 -7.93 -21.74 7.10
CA ASN A 218 -6.50 -21.96 7.12
C ASN A 218 -6.08 -23.19 6.28
N ALA A 219 -4.77 -23.38 6.09
CA ALA A 219 -4.24 -24.47 5.27
C ALA A 219 -4.63 -25.87 5.77
N LYS A 220 -4.79 -26.08 7.10
CA LYS A 220 -5.19 -27.36 7.68
C LYS A 220 -6.65 -27.71 7.38
N GLU A 221 -7.47 -26.69 7.15
CA GLU A 221 -8.89 -26.79 6.77
C GLU A 221 -9.08 -26.81 5.25
N GLY A 222 -7.98 -26.82 4.46
CA GLY A 222 -8.02 -26.86 3.01
C GLY A 222 -8.01 -25.50 2.32
N TYR A 223 -7.85 -24.41 3.05
CA TYR A 223 -7.74 -23.03 2.53
C TYR A 223 -6.26 -22.62 2.48
N THR A 224 -5.54 -23.15 1.49
CA THR A 224 -4.07 -23.05 1.41
C THR A 224 -3.57 -21.76 0.76
N TYR A 225 -4.43 -21.02 0.07
CA TYR A 225 -4.05 -19.85 -0.68
C TYR A 225 -4.54 -18.57 0.01
N GLY A 226 -3.64 -17.58 0.15
CA GLY A 226 -3.99 -16.24 0.67
C GLY A 226 -4.66 -15.35 -0.36
N GLN A 227 -4.97 -14.11 0.07
CA GLN A 227 -5.54 -13.07 -0.79
C GLN A 227 -4.74 -12.87 -2.07
N HIS A 228 -5.41 -12.43 -3.14
CA HIS A 228 -4.87 -12.18 -4.48
C HIS A 228 -4.37 -13.43 -5.24
N HIS A 229 -4.35 -14.61 -4.63
CA HIS A 229 -4.04 -15.83 -5.36
C HIS A 229 -5.26 -16.28 -6.20
N PRO A 230 -5.09 -16.71 -7.49
CA PRO A 230 -6.23 -17.09 -8.34
C PRO A 230 -7.01 -18.31 -7.85
N LYS A 231 -6.49 -19.05 -6.88
CA LYS A 231 -7.15 -20.21 -6.24
C LYS A 231 -7.58 -19.93 -4.80
N VAL A 232 -7.62 -18.67 -4.38
CA VAL A 232 -8.09 -18.32 -3.04
C VAL A 232 -9.54 -18.77 -2.86
N ARG A 233 -9.85 -19.30 -1.68
CA ARG A 233 -11.20 -19.64 -1.24
C ARG A 233 -11.36 -19.19 0.20
N PHE A 234 -12.58 -18.86 0.56
CA PHE A 234 -12.99 -18.47 1.90
C PHE A 234 -13.98 -19.49 2.45
N ASP A 235 -13.98 -19.67 3.75
CA ASP A 235 -14.98 -20.47 4.44
C ASP A 235 -16.24 -19.65 4.66
N ASP A 236 -17.26 -19.86 3.84
CA ASP A 236 -18.51 -19.11 3.91
C ASP A 236 -19.29 -19.40 5.21
N SER A 237 -19.00 -20.52 5.88
CA SER A 237 -19.70 -20.90 7.10
C SER A 237 -19.45 -19.96 8.27
N ILE A 238 -18.42 -19.09 8.18
CA ILE A 238 -18.06 -18.12 9.24
C ILE A 238 -18.54 -16.70 8.96
N LEU A 239 -19.21 -16.43 7.84
CA LEU A 239 -19.64 -15.08 7.47
C LEU A 239 -20.57 -14.45 8.52
N TYR A 240 -21.36 -15.28 9.22
CA TYR A 240 -22.19 -14.81 10.33
C TYR A 240 -21.36 -14.19 11.47
N CYS A 241 -20.12 -14.62 11.69
CA CYS A 241 -19.22 -14.02 12.67
C CYS A 241 -18.91 -12.56 12.33
N GLY A 242 -18.63 -12.28 11.04
CA GLY A 242 -18.42 -10.92 10.56
C GLY A 242 -19.68 -10.04 10.73
N THR A 243 -20.85 -10.57 10.37
CA THR A 243 -22.13 -9.87 10.54
C THR A 243 -22.40 -9.55 12.01
N ALA A 244 -22.20 -10.52 12.90
CA ALA A 244 -22.36 -10.32 14.34
C ALA A 244 -21.37 -9.29 14.89
N ALA A 245 -20.11 -9.35 14.43
CA ALA A 245 -19.07 -8.42 14.84
C ALA A 245 -19.38 -6.97 14.41
N TYR A 246 -19.81 -6.73 13.18
CA TYR A 246 -20.26 -5.40 12.73
C TYR A 246 -21.43 -4.88 13.57
N THR A 247 -22.45 -5.72 13.77
CA THR A 247 -23.63 -5.35 14.53
C THR A 247 -23.28 -5.03 15.98
N TYR A 248 -22.50 -5.90 16.62
CA TYR A 248 -22.13 -5.72 18.04
C TYR A 248 -21.24 -4.48 18.23
N MET A 249 -20.26 -4.28 17.31
CA MET A 249 -19.42 -3.09 17.32
C MET A 249 -20.25 -1.80 17.30
N ALA A 250 -21.21 -1.71 16.37
CA ALA A 250 -22.09 -0.55 16.25
C ALA A 250 -22.96 -0.34 17.51
N LEU A 251 -23.60 -1.39 18.03
CA LEU A 251 -24.47 -1.31 19.20
C LEU A 251 -23.69 -0.89 20.45
N ARG A 252 -22.51 -1.48 20.67
CA ARG A 252 -21.68 -1.16 21.84
C ARG A 252 -21.12 0.26 21.75
N TRP A 253 -20.63 0.65 20.57
CA TRP A 253 -20.10 2.00 20.38
C TRP A 253 -21.17 3.06 20.63
N LEU A 254 -22.38 2.89 20.08
CA LEU A 254 -23.50 3.79 20.29
C LEU A 254 -23.93 3.84 21.76
N ALA A 255 -23.87 2.73 22.48
CA ALA A 255 -24.21 2.71 23.90
C ALA A 255 -23.22 3.49 24.79
N ASP A 256 -21.94 3.44 24.42
CA ASP A 256 -20.86 4.08 25.17
C ASP A 256 -20.66 5.57 24.79
N HIS A 257 -21.37 6.08 23.75
CA HIS A 257 -21.24 7.45 23.22
C HIS A 257 -22.59 8.19 23.17
N GLN A 258 -23.53 7.84 24.06
CA GLN A 258 -24.83 8.52 24.24
C GLN A 258 -24.71 9.82 25.06
#